data_997fc15c01c4b0e35eda1f1469a0e167
#
_entry.id   997fc15c01c4b0e35eda1f1469a0e167
#
_cell.length_a   1.000
_cell.length_b   1.000
_cell.length_c   1.000
_cell.angle_alpha   90.00
_cell.angle_beta   90.00
_cell.angle_gamma   90.00
#
_symmetry.space_group_name_H-M   'P 1'
#
loop_
_entity.id
_entity.type
_entity.pdbx_description
1 polymer ?
#
loop_
_entity_poly.entity_id
_entity_poly.type
_entity_poly.pdbx_seq_one_letter_code
_entity_poly.pdbx_strand_id
1 'polypeptide(L)'
;KADLAGCVPGWGCERVIEHQLSEFGLRDTVSHNQGAYNAIIADAIARQKNGESIIYYTWTPYWVSGVLVPGDNVQWLEVPYSSLPDGRRASTSFDGKELGFEVNSMRIVANNDFLADNPAAKRLFEVARIDINDVSAQNKKMRDGEDSVDDIARHVAAWISSHRSEFDGWLKEARTAAR
;
A
#
# COMPACT_ATOMS: atom_id res chain seq x y z
N LYS A 1 15.97 17.09 16.79
CA LYS A 1 15.81 16.18 15.67
C LYS A 1 14.36 16.12 15.25
N ALA A 2 14.11 15.98 13.95
CA ALA A 2 12.75 15.72 13.46
C ALA A 2 12.35 14.28 13.84
N ASP A 3 11.11 14.12 14.29
CA ASP A 3 10.55 12.81 14.63
C ASP A 3 10.03 12.11 13.37
N LEU A 4 10.63 10.97 13.02
CA LEU A 4 10.10 10.06 12.02
C LEU A 4 9.23 9.01 12.72
N ALA A 5 7.92 9.08 12.54
CA ALA A 5 6.99 8.04 12.95
C ALA A 5 7.20 6.80 12.06
N GLY A 6 8.00 5.89 12.54
CA GLY A 6 8.53 4.76 11.76
C GLY A 6 7.71 3.49 11.84
N CYS A 7 8.35 2.38 12.09
CA CYS A 7 7.71 1.07 12.10
C CYS A 7 7.92 0.27 13.39
N VAL A 8 7.24 -0.86 13.45
CA VAL A 8 7.39 -1.81 14.54
C VAL A 8 8.81 -2.40 14.51
N PRO A 9 9.50 -2.47 15.66
CA PRO A 9 10.78 -3.17 15.75
C PRO A 9 10.70 -4.60 15.21
N GLY A 10 11.67 -4.98 14.39
CA GLY A 10 11.72 -6.29 13.73
C GLY A 10 11.03 -6.36 12.37
N TRP A 11 10.30 -5.34 11.95
CA TRP A 11 9.76 -5.27 10.60
C TRP A 11 10.85 -4.95 9.56
N GLY A 12 10.61 -5.35 8.31
CA GLY A 12 11.55 -5.04 7.21
C GLY A 12 11.79 -3.55 7.00
N CYS A 13 10.77 -2.72 7.21
CA CYS A 13 10.88 -1.26 7.10
C CYS A 13 11.80 -0.64 8.16
N GLU A 14 11.87 -1.19 9.36
CA GLU A 14 12.83 -0.74 10.37
C GLU A 14 14.26 -0.79 9.82
N ARG A 15 14.64 -1.94 9.27
CA ARG A 15 15.98 -2.14 8.71
C ARG A 15 16.29 -1.18 7.56
N VAL A 16 15.31 -0.92 6.70
CA VAL A 16 15.47 0.02 5.59
C VAL A 16 15.62 1.44 6.11
N ILE A 17 14.76 1.89 7.04
CA ILE A 17 14.85 3.23 7.64
C ILE A 17 16.19 3.42 8.33
N GLU A 18 16.60 2.49 9.18
CA GLU A 18 17.88 2.57 9.90
C GLU A 18 19.08 2.63 8.95
N HIS A 19 19.05 1.84 7.89
CA HIS A 19 20.06 1.87 6.85
C HIS A 19 20.11 3.24 6.16
N GLN A 20 18.96 3.76 5.72
CA GLN A 20 18.89 5.03 4.99
C GLN A 20 19.24 6.24 5.86
N LEU A 21 18.87 6.27 7.14
CA LEU A 21 19.28 7.32 8.06
C LEU A 21 20.81 7.39 8.20
N SER A 22 21.48 6.24 8.13
CA SER A 22 22.93 6.16 8.14
C SER A 22 23.54 6.56 6.80
N GLU A 23 23.04 5.96 5.72
CA GLU A 23 23.54 6.14 4.36
C GLU A 23 23.45 7.60 3.89
N PHE A 24 22.33 8.27 4.20
CA PHE A 24 22.10 9.66 3.80
C PHE A 24 22.56 10.69 4.84
N GLY A 25 23.27 10.26 5.90
CA GLY A 25 23.80 11.16 6.92
C GLY A 25 22.74 11.88 7.76
N LEU A 26 21.57 11.26 7.95
CA LEU A 26 20.42 11.89 8.62
C LEU A 26 20.32 11.61 10.12
N ARG A 27 21.21 10.79 10.68
CA ARG A 27 21.14 10.39 12.10
C ARG A 27 21.25 11.53 13.10
N ASP A 28 21.88 12.62 12.73
CA ASP A 28 22.00 13.80 13.60
C ASP A 28 20.78 14.72 13.54
N THR A 29 19.95 14.61 12.50
CA THR A 29 18.81 15.49 12.23
C THR A 29 17.45 14.81 12.38
N VAL A 30 17.39 13.48 12.22
CA VAL A 30 16.17 12.69 12.30
C VAL A 30 16.28 11.65 13.44
N SER A 31 15.19 11.46 14.16
CA SER A 31 15.02 10.42 15.19
C SER A 31 13.97 9.42 14.71
N HIS A 32 14.33 8.15 14.60
CA HIS A 32 13.40 7.08 14.24
C HIS A 32 12.60 6.66 15.48
N ASN A 33 11.35 7.07 15.55
CA ASN A 33 10.42 6.68 16.59
C ASN A 33 9.74 5.35 16.22
N GLN A 34 9.95 4.34 17.05
CA GLN A 34 9.52 2.96 16.84
C GLN A 34 8.50 2.54 17.90
N GLY A 35 7.57 1.68 17.54
CA GLY A 35 6.57 1.16 18.46
C GLY A 35 5.40 0.49 17.74
N ALA A 36 4.28 0.33 18.43
CA ALA A 36 3.07 -0.19 17.82
C ALA A 36 2.58 0.74 16.71
N TYR A 37 2.62 0.28 15.45
CA TYR A 37 2.40 1.09 14.27
C TYR A 37 1.12 1.93 14.34
N ASN A 38 -0.01 1.31 14.72
CA ASN A 38 -1.28 2.02 14.80
C ASN A 38 -1.27 3.18 15.83
N ALA A 39 -0.53 3.03 16.92
CA ALA A 39 -0.41 4.09 17.93
C ALA A 39 0.44 5.26 17.41
N ILE A 40 1.58 4.96 16.78
CA ILE A 40 2.48 5.98 16.22
C ILE A 40 1.78 6.76 15.10
N ILE A 41 1.05 6.07 14.23
CA ILE A 41 0.31 6.72 13.14
C ILE A 41 -0.89 7.52 13.65
N ALA A 42 -1.57 7.07 14.71
CA ALA A 42 -2.63 7.86 15.32
C ALA A 42 -2.10 9.20 15.88
N ASP A 43 -0.92 9.18 16.52
CA ASP A 43 -0.23 10.38 16.97
C ASP A 43 0.14 11.30 15.79
N ALA A 44 0.77 10.75 14.75
CA ALA A 44 1.13 11.51 13.55
C ALA A 44 -0.10 12.18 12.90
N ILE A 45 -1.24 11.47 12.80
CA ILE A 45 -2.50 12.03 12.28
C ILE A 45 -3.02 13.16 13.18
N ALA A 46 -2.95 12.99 14.50
CA ALA A 46 -3.38 14.03 15.44
C ALA A 46 -2.53 15.30 15.32
N ARG A 47 -1.21 15.15 15.22
CA ARG A 47 -0.27 16.25 15.01
C ARG A 47 -0.52 16.96 13.69
N GLN A 48 -0.72 16.22 12.60
CA GLN A 48 -1.04 16.80 11.29
C GLN A 48 -2.34 17.62 11.33
N LYS A 49 -3.39 17.12 12.01
CA LYS A 49 -4.65 17.86 12.21
C LYS A 49 -4.48 19.15 13.01
N ASN A 50 -3.49 19.20 13.88
CA ASN A 50 -3.11 20.41 14.64
C ASN A 50 -2.20 21.35 13.83
N GLY A 51 -1.91 21.06 12.57
CA GLY A 51 -1.04 21.88 11.71
C GLY A 51 0.44 21.68 11.95
N GLU A 52 0.84 20.63 12.67
CA GLU A 52 2.25 20.28 12.86
C GLU A 52 2.82 19.56 11.64
N SER A 53 4.10 19.81 11.37
CA SER A 53 4.84 19.03 10.38
C SER A 53 5.07 17.62 10.89
N ILE A 54 4.80 16.61 10.05
CA ILE A 54 5.01 15.20 10.36
C ILE A 54 5.90 14.56 9.31
N ILE A 55 6.71 13.59 9.73
CA ILE A 55 7.40 12.62 8.87
C ILE A 55 6.98 11.25 9.36
N TYR A 56 6.54 10.39 8.46
CA TYR A 56 6.07 9.05 8.84
C TYR A 56 6.33 8.03 7.75
N TYR A 57 6.46 6.77 8.15
CA TYR A 57 6.48 5.63 7.26
C TYR A 57 5.07 5.10 7.06
N THR A 58 4.72 4.81 5.84
CA THR A 58 3.51 4.06 5.47
C THR A 58 3.72 3.32 4.15
N TRP A 59 2.75 2.54 3.79
CA TRP A 59 2.69 1.87 2.49
C TRP A 59 1.29 2.01 1.90
N THR A 60 1.18 1.77 0.61
CA THR A 60 -0.11 1.72 -0.08
C THR A 60 -0.21 0.40 -0.84
N PRO A 61 -1.39 -0.26 -0.85
CA PRO A 61 -2.67 0.19 -0.28
C PRO A 61 -2.77 -0.07 1.23
N TYR A 62 -3.15 0.94 1.97
CA TYR A 62 -3.47 0.84 3.40
C TYR A 62 -4.42 1.95 3.82
N TRP A 63 -5.15 1.79 4.93
CA TRP A 63 -6.13 2.79 5.39
C TRP A 63 -5.53 4.17 5.67
N VAL A 64 -4.26 4.23 6.03
CA VAL A 64 -3.53 5.48 6.29
C VAL A 64 -3.56 6.41 5.08
N SER A 65 -3.37 5.86 3.87
CA SER A 65 -3.44 6.63 2.62
C SER A 65 -4.85 7.14 2.27
N GLY A 66 -5.88 6.70 2.99
CA GLY A 66 -7.23 7.26 2.93
C GLY A 66 -7.48 8.40 3.92
N VAL A 67 -6.52 8.69 4.82
CA VAL A 67 -6.57 9.79 5.81
C VAL A 67 -5.47 10.81 5.53
N LEU A 68 -4.25 10.34 5.40
CA LEU A 68 -3.08 11.09 4.96
C LEU A 68 -2.91 10.81 3.45
N VAL A 69 -3.55 11.64 2.63
CA VAL A 69 -3.71 11.41 1.18
C VAL A 69 -2.54 12.01 0.42
N PRO A 70 -1.69 11.20 -0.21
CA PRO A 70 -0.58 11.72 -1.02
C PRO A 70 -1.07 12.60 -2.17
N GLY A 71 -0.48 13.79 -2.29
CA GLY A 71 -0.85 14.78 -3.30
C GLY A 71 -1.95 15.75 -2.85
N ASP A 72 -2.58 15.52 -1.69
CA ASP A 72 -3.56 16.41 -1.09
C ASP A 72 -3.02 17.05 0.20
N ASN A 73 -2.92 16.29 1.28
CA ASN A 73 -2.50 16.81 2.59
C ASN A 73 -1.11 16.29 3.03
N VAL A 74 -0.53 15.37 2.30
CA VAL A 74 0.85 14.86 2.46
C VAL A 74 1.49 14.62 1.11
N GLN A 75 2.81 14.39 1.10
CA GLN A 75 3.56 14.03 -0.10
C GLN A 75 4.55 12.90 0.18
N TRP A 76 4.85 12.11 -0.84
CA TRP A 76 5.96 11.17 -0.79
C TRP A 76 7.28 11.92 -0.78
N LEU A 77 8.16 11.55 0.14
CA LEU A 77 9.54 12.03 0.14
C LEU A 77 10.39 11.13 -0.76
N GLU A 78 11.20 11.76 -1.58
CA GLU A 78 12.14 11.07 -2.45
C GLU A 78 13.51 10.98 -1.78
N VAL A 79 14.21 9.88 -2.01
CA VAL A 79 15.60 9.70 -1.63
C VAL A 79 16.50 9.95 -2.84
N PRO A 80 17.77 10.36 -2.66
CA PRO A 80 18.64 10.73 -3.76
C PRO A 80 19.00 9.55 -4.68
N TYR A 81 19.01 8.35 -4.16
CA TYR A 81 19.25 7.09 -4.88
C TYR A 81 18.77 5.90 -4.09
N SER A 82 18.57 4.77 -4.79
CA SER A 82 18.21 3.50 -4.14
C SER A 82 19.35 2.99 -3.27
N SER A 83 19.10 2.78 -2.00
CA SER A 83 20.03 2.14 -1.08
C SER A 83 19.24 1.24 -0.10
N LEU A 84 19.44 -0.06 -0.23
CA LEU A 84 18.79 -1.07 0.58
C LEU A 84 19.82 -1.77 1.48
N PRO A 85 19.43 -2.22 2.68
CA PRO A 85 20.34 -2.92 3.58
C PRO A 85 20.90 -4.22 2.94
N ASP A 86 22.05 -4.64 3.42
CA ASP A 86 22.73 -5.89 3.04
C ASP A 86 23.07 -5.98 1.53
N GLY A 87 23.21 -4.84 0.85
CA GLY A 87 23.50 -4.79 -0.58
C GLY A 87 22.40 -5.34 -1.47
N ARG A 88 21.18 -5.45 -0.96
CA ARG A 88 20.01 -5.92 -1.73
C ARG A 88 19.76 -5.00 -2.92
N ARG A 89 19.32 -5.61 -4.03
CA ARG A 89 18.93 -4.90 -5.24
C ARG A 89 17.48 -5.23 -5.57
N ALA A 90 16.63 -4.22 -5.58
CA ALA A 90 15.24 -4.31 -5.98
C ALA A 90 14.80 -2.98 -6.60
N SER A 91 13.67 -2.98 -7.29
CA SER A 91 13.05 -1.73 -7.74
C SER A 91 12.51 -0.99 -6.53
N THR A 92 12.94 0.26 -6.37
CA THR A 92 12.51 1.17 -5.30
C THR A 92 11.83 2.43 -5.86
N SER A 93 11.77 2.54 -7.18
CA SER A 93 11.11 3.65 -7.87
C SER A 93 9.67 3.30 -8.20
N PHE A 94 8.77 4.23 -7.92
CA PHE A 94 7.36 4.14 -8.26
C PHE A 94 6.86 5.48 -8.81
N ASP A 95 6.16 5.45 -9.93
CA ASP A 95 5.62 6.63 -10.62
C ASP A 95 6.66 7.74 -10.87
N GLY A 96 7.86 7.30 -11.31
CA GLY A 96 8.99 8.21 -11.61
C GLY A 96 9.72 8.78 -10.39
N LYS A 97 9.34 8.37 -9.17
CA LYS A 97 9.94 8.83 -7.91
C LYS A 97 10.74 7.72 -7.26
N GLU A 98 11.94 8.06 -6.78
CA GLU A 98 12.74 7.14 -5.98
C GLU A 98 12.33 7.22 -4.51
N LEU A 99 11.60 6.21 -4.04
CA LEU A 99 11.02 6.20 -2.70
C LEU A 99 11.87 5.43 -1.67
N GLY A 100 12.93 4.77 -2.10
CA GLY A 100 13.88 4.08 -1.24
C GLY A 100 13.38 2.78 -0.62
N PHE A 101 12.16 2.36 -0.89
CA PHE A 101 11.56 1.11 -0.42
C PHE A 101 11.22 0.20 -1.58
N GLU A 102 11.33 -1.11 -1.37
CA GLU A 102 10.99 -2.07 -2.42
C GLU A 102 9.54 -1.95 -2.86
N VAL A 103 9.33 -1.90 -4.17
CA VAL A 103 8.00 -1.93 -4.76
C VAL A 103 7.45 -3.36 -4.68
N ASN A 104 6.33 -3.52 -3.97
CA ASN A 104 5.63 -4.79 -3.85
C ASN A 104 4.54 -4.92 -4.91
N SER A 105 4.43 -6.11 -5.49
CA SER A 105 3.33 -6.46 -6.39
C SER A 105 2.34 -7.37 -5.69
N MET A 106 1.09 -6.95 -5.60
CA MET A 106 0.00 -7.81 -5.15
C MET A 106 -0.53 -8.62 -6.33
N ARG A 107 -0.69 -9.93 -6.13
CA ARG A 107 -1.11 -10.86 -7.18
C ARG A 107 -2.13 -11.84 -6.62
N ILE A 108 -3.06 -12.26 -7.48
CA ILE A 108 -3.89 -13.43 -7.22
C ILE A 108 -3.02 -14.67 -7.36
N VAL A 109 -3.05 -15.55 -6.36
CA VAL A 109 -2.34 -16.82 -6.36
C VAL A 109 -3.36 -17.94 -6.37
N ALA A 110 -3.17 -18.94 -7.25
CA ALA A 110 -4.04 -20.10 -7.37
C ALA A 110 -3.23 -21.37 -7.65
N ASN A 111 -3.82 -22.53 -7.35
CA ASN A 111 -3.23 -23.82 -7.66
C ASN A 111 -3.08 -24.00 -9.19
N ASN A 112 -1.95 -24.54 -9.65
CA ASN A 112 -1.65 -24.70 -11.07
C ASN A 112 -2.59 -25.69 -11.75
N ASP A 113 -2.95 -26.81 -11.11
CA ASP A 113 -3.87 -27.80 -11.67
C ASP A 113 -5.28 -27.19 -11.80
N PHE A 114 -5.74 -26.45 -10.78
CA PHE A 114 -6.99 -25.70 -10.88
C PHE A 114 -6.99 -24.75 -12.07
N LEU A 115 -5.90 -24.02 -12.31
CA LEU A 115 -5.80 -23.07 -13.42
C LEU A 115 -5.76 -23.77 -14.78
N ALA A 116 -5.17 -24.98 -14.85
CA ALA A 116 -5.15 -25.79 -16.06
C ALA A 116 -6.56 -26.30 -16.42
N ASP A 117 -7.33 -26.72 -15.41
CA ASP A 117 -8.67 -27.25 -15.58
C ASP A 117 -9.75 -26.14 -15.73
N ASN A 118 -9.41 -24.89 -15.39
CA ASN A 118 -10.36 -23.79 -15.37
C ASN A 118 -9.83 -22.56 -16.15
N PRO A 119 -9.78 -22.60 -17.50
CA PRO A 119 -9.20 -21.51 -18.29
C PRO A 119 -9.94 -20.18 -18.14
N ALA A 120 -11.25 -20.20 -17.88
CA ALA A 120 -12.01 -18.99 -17.58
C ALA A 120 -11.55 -18.32 -16.28
N ALA A 121 -11.37 -19.10 -15.22
CA ALA A 121 -10.88 -18.59 -13.93
C ALA A 121 -9.45 -18.05 -14.07
N LYS A 122 -8.58 -18.79 -14.78
CA LYS A 122 -7.23 -18.34 -15.09
C LYS A 122 -7.24 -16.98 -15.77
N ARG A 123 -8.04 -16.83 -16.84
CA ARG A 123 -8.11 -15.55 -17.55
C ARG A 123 -8.67 -14.42 -16.69
N LEU A 124 -9.68 -14.68 -15.87
CA LEU A 124 -10.23 -13.70 -14.94
C LEU A 124 -9.12 -13.21 -13.98
N PHE A 125 -8.36 -14.10 -13.38
CA PHE A 125 -7.27 -13.75 -12.46
C PHE A 125 -6.11 -13.00 -13.13
N GLU A 126 -5.89 -13.23 -14.43
CA GLU A 126 -4.88 -12.50 -15.21
C GLU A 126 -5.30 -11.06 -15.54
N VAL A 127 -6.59 -10.82 -15.78
CA VAL A 127 -7.08 -9.51 -16.25
C VAL A 127 -7.67 -8.63 -15.15
N ALA A 128 -8.16 -9.23 -14.05
CA ALA A 128 -8.72 -8.46 -12.95
C ALA A 128 -7.66 -7.53 -12.34
N ARG A 129 -7.99 -6.24 -12.28
CA ARG A 129 -7.15 -5.18 -11.71
C ARG A 129 -8.02 -4.26 -10.88
N ILE A 130 -7.66 -4.07 -9.64
CA ILE A 130 -8.33 -3.11 -8.77
C ILE A 130 -7.34 -1.98 -8.51
N ASP A 131 -7.79 -0.75 -8.69
CA ASP A 131 -6.97 0.42 -8.42
C ASP A 131 -6.53 0.43 -6.95
N ILE A 132 -5.28 0.81 -6.71
CA ILE A 132 -4.68 0.80 -5.38
C ILE A 132 -5.39 1.76 -4.41
N ASN A 133 -5.97 2.84 -4.93
CA ASN A 133 -6.75 3.79 -4.13
C ASN A 133 -8.10 3.20 -3.71
N ASP A 134 -8.72 2.37 -4.55
CA ASP A 134 -9.96 1.67 -4.20
C ASP A 134 -9.71 0.66 -3.07
N VAL A 135 -8.57 -0.05 -3.11
CA VAL A 135 -8.16 -0.95 -2.01
C VAL A 135 -7.90 -0.16 -0.73
N SER A 136 -7.24 1.00 -0.81
CA SER A 136 -7.02 1.89 0.34
C SER A 136 -8.33 2.42 0.92
N ALA A 137 -9.28 2.81 0.06
CA ALA A 137 -10.60 3.26 0.47
C ALA A 137 -11.40 2.15 1.16
N GLN A 138 -11.33 0.92 0.65
CA GLN A 138 -11.94 -0.25 1.29
C GLN A 138 -11.33 -0.52 2.67
N ASN A 139 -10.00 -0.50 2.78
CA ASN A 139 -9.30 -0.67 4.06
C ASN A 139 -9.71 0.40 5.07
N LYS A 140 -9.92 1.63 4.62
CA LYS A 140 -10.41 2.72 5.48
C LYS A 140 -11.81 2.44 6.02
N LYS A 141 -12.76 2.01 5.18
CA LYS A 141 -14.11 1.64 5.62
C LYS A 141 -14.08 0.55 6.70
N MET A 142 -13.30 -0.51 6.47
CA MET A 142 -13.14 -1.59 7.44
C MET A 142 -12.55 -1.08 8.76
N ARG A 143 -11.56 -0.23 8.70
CA ARG A 143 -10.98 0.41 9.89
C ARG A 143 -11.98 1.30 10.63
N ASP A 144 -12.90 1.92 9.93
CA ASP A 144 -13.93 2.81 10.49
C ASP A 144 -15.15 2.01 11.04
N GLY A 145 -15.10 0.66 10.97
CA GLY A 145 -16.05 -0.24 11.60
C GLY A 145 -17.01 -0.96 10.63
N GLU A 146 -16.87 -0.76 9.31
CA GLU A 146 -17.65 -1.46 8.29
C GLU A 146 -16.90 -2.72 7.82
N ASP A 147 -16.69 -3.69 8.70
CA ASP A 147 -15.86 -4.87 8.48
C ASP A 147 -16.60 -6.21 8.55
N SER A 148 -17.93 -6.19 8.77
CA SER A 148 -18.74 -7.39 8.72
C SER A 148 -18.83 -7.97 7.31
N VAL A 149 -19.19 -9.25 7.20
CA VAL A 149 -19.41 -9.92 5.91
C VAL A 149 -20.46 -9.18 5.06
N ASP A 150 -21.52 -8.69 5.69
CA ASP A 150 -22.59 -7.95 5.02
C ASP A 150 -22.10 -6.57 4.54
N ASP A 151 -21.29 -5.88 5.32
CA ASP A 151 -20.66 -4.62 4.92
C ASP A 151 -19.76 -4.81 3.70
N ILE A 152 -18.90 -5.81 3.75
CA ILE A 152 -18.00 -6.14 2.64
C ILE A 152 -18.80 -6.49 1.39
N ALA A 153 -19.86 -7.30 1.50
CA ALA A 153 -20.72 -7.64 0.37
C ALA A 153 -21.39 -6.40 -0.24
N ARG A 154 -21.86 -5.48 0.59
CA ARG A 154 -22.42 -4.19 0.17
C ARG A 154 -21.39 -3.33 -0.56
N HIS A 155 -20.14 -3.25 -0.02
CA HIS A 155 -19.06 -2.50 -0.64
C HIS A 155 -18.67 -3.08 -2.01
N VAL A 156 -18.58 -4.40 -2.12
CA VAL A 156 -18.28 -5.09 -3.39
C VAL A 156 -19.37 -4.80 -4.41
N ALA A 157 -20.66 -4.88 -4.04
CA ALA A 157 -21.77 -4.58 -4.94
C ALA A 157 -21.74 -3.12 -5.42
N ALA A 158 -21.44 -2.17 -4.53
CA ALA A 158 -21.30 -0.76 -4.87
C ALA A 158 -20.11 -0.51 -5.81
N TRP A 159 -18.95 -1.15 -5.55
CA TRP A 159 -17.78 -1.04 -6.40
C TRP A 159 -18.05 -1.59 -7.81
N ILE A 160 -18.62 -2.79 -7.92
CA ILE A 160 -19.02 -3.38 -9.20
C ILE A 160 -19.99 -2.46 -9.95
N SER A 161 -20.93 -1.84 -9.26
CA SER A 161 -21.88 -0.92 -9.88
C SER A 161 -21.19 0.31 -10.50
N SER A 162 -20.22 0.89 -9.79
CA SER A 162 -19.46 2.06 -10.27
C SER A 162 -18.41 1.73 -11.34
N HIS A 163 -17.92 0.48 -11.37
CA HIS A 163 -16.92 -0.02 -12.33
C HIS A 163 -17.50 -1.05 -13.32
N ARG A 164 -18.78 -0.95 -13.61
CA ARG A 164 -19.54 -1.95 -14.37
C ARG A 164 -18.91 -2.30 -15.71
N SER A 165 -18.45 -1.32 -16.46
CA SER A 165 -17.82 -1.52 -17.77
C SER A 165 -16.54 -2.35 -17.69
N GLU A 166 -15.70 -2.06 -16.71
CA GLU A 166 -14.45 -2.76 -16.46
C GLU A 166 -14.71 -4.20 -16.01
N PHE A 167 -15.58 -4.37 -15.02
CA PHE A 167 -15.96 -5.67 -14.49
C PHE A 167 -16.59 -6.58 -15.56
N ASP A 168 -17.50 -6.06 -16.38
CA ASP A 168 -18.11 -6.80 -17.49
C ASP A 168 -17.06 -7.13 -18.58
N GLY A 169 -16.05 -6.28 -18.78
CA GLY A 169 -14.89 -6.55 -19.65
C GLY A 169 -14.13 -7.78 -19.19
N TRP A 170 -13.77 -7.87 -17.92
CA TRP A 170 -13.09 -9.04 -17.35
C TRP A 170 -13.90 -10.33 -17.50
N LEU A 171 -15.21 -10.27 -17.22
CA LEU A 171 -16.09 -11.43 -17.39
C LEU A 171 -16.21 -11.86 -18.85
N LYS A 172 -16.22 -10.93 -19.79
CA LYS A 172 -16.25 -11.23 -21.23
C LYS A 172 -14.97 -11.96 -21.66
N GLU A 173 -13.80 -11.48 -21.24
CA GLU A 173 -12.52 -12.13 -21.52
C GLU A 173 -12.45 -13.54 -20.91
N ALA A 174 -12.86 -13.69 -19.66
CA ALA A 174 -12.91 -14.96 -18.96
C ALA A 174 -13.81 -15.97 -19.70
N ARG A 175 -15.01 -15.56 -20.09
CA ARG A 175 -15.93 -16.43 -20.86
C ARG A 175 -15.42 -16.79 -22.24
N THR A 176 -14.62 -15.94 -22.87
CA THR A 176 -14.01 -16.24 -24.17
C THR A 176 -12.92 -17.29 -24.03
N ALA A 177 -12.15 -17.28 -22.95
CA ALA A 177 -11.11 -18.27 -22.67
C ALA A 177 -11.66 -19.66 -22.27
N ALA A 178 -12.94 -19.78 -21.94
CA ALA A 178 -13.62 -21.04 -21.62
C ALA A 178 -14.05 -21.84 -22.87
N ARG A 179 -13.91 -21.27 -24.07
CA ARG A 179 -14.30 -21.87 -25.35
C ARG A 179 -13.12 -22.53 -26.05
#